data_4c19b7c37798433adc68aaec4e36b33b
#
_entry.id   4c19b7c37798433adc68aaec4e36b33b
#
_cell.length_a   1.000
_cell.length_b   1.000
_cell.length_c   1.000
_cell.angle_alpha   90.00
_cell.angle_beta   90.00
_cell.angle_gamma   90.00
#
_symmetry.space_group_name_H-M   'P 1'
#
loop_
_entity.id
_entity.type
_entity.pdbx_description
1 polymer ?
#
loop_
_entity_poly.entity_id
_entity_poly.type
_entity_poly.pdbx_seq_one_letter_code
_entity_poly.pdbx_strand_id
1 'polypeptide(L)'
;QMCIRDSVYDGRVPYFYLFLPGAGEVLTYEVFVSSFIPFDTLVVVDCSNPSRLGRVEELLQRVSCVINVDHHPDNAMFGHANFVDASSPASALLVYELTREMGIALDPNIAVPILTGIVTDTGGFQFVELNQGMFTVVGELVASGASLSTIMRHVFRCRKLEALKLLSRALEHLVFDPSCGCATTYLTQSDFTACNAREEDAEGIVDYGLYIPEAEVSVFFKEIAPSVYKVSLRSRGNFDVLLVAHHFGGGGHRNAAGFKVTGSLSFVQKTVTEYIKALVQNTMYVGEEKKC
;
A
#
# COMPACT_ATOMS: atom_id res chain seq x y z
N GLN A 1 10.43 -29.17 19.24
CA GLN A 1 10.70 -27.74 19.48
C GLN A 1 9.49 -26.96 19.01
N MET A 2 8.72 -26.34 19.92
CA MET A 2 7.66 -25.40 19.53
C MET A 2 8.34 -24.14 19.02
N CYS A 3 8.18 -23.86 17.72
CA CYS A 3 8.57 -22.56 17.18
C CYS A 3 7.53 -21.55 17.64
N ILE A 4 7.93 -20.58 18.46
CA ILE A 4 7.11 -19.41 18.78
C ILE A 4 7.16 -18.51 17.57
N ARG A 5 6.00 -18.14 17.02
CA ARG A 5 5.86 -17.20 15.93
C ARG A 5 4.92 -16.08 16.37
N ASP A 6 5.41 -14.87 16.30
CA ASP A 6 4.64 -13.67 16.57
C ASP A 6 4.67 -12.78 15.34
N SER A 7 3.56 -12.10 15.05
CA SER A 7 3.48 -11.07 14.02
C SER A 7 3.48 -9.72 14.70
N VAL A 8 4.35 -8.81 14.23
CA VAL A 8 4.52 -7.47 14.80
C VAL A 8 4.25 -6.43 13.74
N TYR A 9 3.51 -5.39 14.11
CA TYR A 9 3.19 -4.26 13.25
C TYR A 9 3.37 -2.93 14.02
N ASP A 10 3.89 -1.89 13.33
CA ASP A 10 4.02 -0.56 13.93
C ASP A 10 2.67 0.19 13.86
N GLY A 11 1.76 -0.20 14.73
CA GLY A 11 0.41 0.32 14.80
C GLY A 11 -0.61 -0.76 15.17
N ARG A 12 -1.88 -0.50 14.91
CA ARG A 12 -2.96 -1.46 15.09
C ARG A 12 -3.40 -2.01 13.74
N VAL A 13 -3.78 -3.28 13.69
CA VAL A 13 -4.39 -3.86 12.49
C VAL A 13 -5.65 -3.05 12.13
N PRO A 14 -5.76 -2.52 10.91
CA PRO A 14 -6.93 -1.80 10.47
C PRO A 14 -8.21 -2.63 10.61
N TYR A 15 -9.32 -2.01 11.01
CA TYR A 15 -10.55 -2.72 11.33
C TYR A 15 -11.11 -3.57 10.18
N PHE A 16 -10.86 -3.18 8.94
CA PHE A 16 -11.30 -3.90 7.75
C PHE A 16 -10.49 -5.16 7.46
N TYR A 17 -9.37 -5.39 8.18
CA TYR A 17 -8.58 -6.63 8.16
C TYR A 17 -8.83 -7.53 9.39
N LEU A 18 -9.64 -7.11 10.38
CA LEU A 18 -9.90 -7.94 11.56
C LEU A 18 -10.66 -9.24 11.27
N PHE A 19 -11.18 -9.41 10.05
CA PHE A 19 -11.80 -10.66 9.60
C PHE A 19 -10.77 -11.74 9.23
N LEU A 20 -9.49 -11.38 9.08
CA LEU A 20 -8.44 -12.32 8.71
C LEU A 20 -8.15 -13.29 9.87
N PRO A 21 -7.97 -14.59 9.57
CA PRO A 21 -7.42 -15.52 10.54
C PRO A 21 -6.11 -15.01 11.14
N GLY A 22 -5.97 -15.04 12.46
CA GLY A 22 -4.78 -14.58 13.16
C GLY A 22 -4.66 -13.04 13.32
N ALA A 23 -5.57 -12.23 12.78
CA ALA A 23 -5.49 -10.77 12.90
C ALA A 23 -5.46 -10.26 14.34
N GLY A 24 -6.15 -10.95 15.25
CA GLY A 24 -6.16 -10.62 16.69
C GLY A 24 -4.88 -11.02 17.44
N GLU A 25 -4.00 -11.79 16.81
CA GLU A 25 -2.72 -12.24 17.36
C GLU A 25 -1.55 -11.33 16.98
N VAL A 26 -1.78 -10.39 16.05
CA VAL A 26 -0.77 -9.43 15.62
C VAL A 26 -0.50 -8.44 16.76
N LEU A 27 0.75 -8.41 17.22
CA LEU A 27 1.19 -7.55 18.32
C LEU A 27 1.57 -6.15 17.78
N THR A 28 1.28 -5.12 18.57
CA THR A 28 1.92 -3.82 18.32
C THR A 28 3.38 -3.88 18.74
N TYR A 29 4.21 -2.98 18.18
CA TYR A 29 5.63 -2.90 18.54
C TYR A 29 5.83 -2.77 20.06
N GLU A 30 5.05 -1.93 20.75
CA GLU A 30 5.15 -1.74 22.20
C GLU A 30 4.86 -3.01 22.99
N VAL A 31 3.81 -3.73 22.60
CA VAL A 31 3.42 -5.00 23.26
C VAL A 31 4.52 -6.05 23.06
N PHE A 32 5.03 -6.16 21.83
CA PHE A 32 6.08 -7.12 21.50
C PHE A 32 7.35 -6.86 22.31
N VAL A 33 7.85 -5.62 22.31
CA VAL A 33 9.09 -5.26 23.04
C VAL A 33 8.94 -5.46 24.54
N SER A 34 7.75 -5.18 25.12
CA SER A 34 7.48 -5.37 26.54
C SER A 34 7.28 -6.84 26.94
N SER A 35 7.01 -7.73 26.00
CA SER A 35 6.77 -9.15 26.27
C SER A 35 8.07 -9.97 26.50
N PHE A 36 9.24 -9.40 26.17
CA PHE A 36 10.55 -10.07 26.26
C PHE A 36 10.63 -11.42 25.54
N ILE A 37 9.83 -11.61 24.48
CA ILE A 37 9.84 -12.84 23.67
C ILE A 37 11.20 -12.98 22.99
N PRO A 38 11.94 -14.10 23.19
CA PRO A 38 13.19 -14.32 22.49
C PRO A 38 12.92 -14.68 21.02
N PHE A 39 13.68 -14.10 20.11
CA PHE A 39 13.63 -14.42 18.69
C PHE A 39 15.03 -14.25 18.08
N ASP A 40 15.33 -15.03 17.05
CA ASP A 40 16.62 -15.04 16.35
C ASP A 40 16.49 -14.75 14.86
N THR A 41 15.28 -14.83 14.34
CA THR A 41 14.97 -14.65 12.92
C THR A 41 13.79 -13.68 12.76
N LEU A 42 13.92 -12.74 11.86
CA LEU A 42 12.88 -11.81 11.46
C LEU A 42 12.53 -12.03 9.99
N VAL A 43 11.28 -12.35 9.72
CA VAL A 43 10.74 -12.40 8.35
C VAL A 43 10.00 -11.10 8.08
N VAL A 44 10.49 -10.34 7.11
CA VAL A 44 9.91 -9.07 6.67
C VAL A 44 9.20 -9.31 5.35
N VAL A 45 7.91 -9.00 5.30
CA VAL A 45 7.07 -9.21 4.12
C VAL A 45 6.57 -7.86 3.62
N ASP A 46 6.58 -7.66 2.30
CA ASP A 46 6.03 -6.49 1.61
C ASP A 46 6.68 -5.15 2.04
N CYS A 47 8.00 -5.17 2.11
CA CYS A 47 8.78 -4.01 2.53
C CYS A 47 10.06 -3.88 1.72
N SER A 48 10.17 -2.80 0.94
CA SER A 48 11.32 -2.56 0.06
C SER A 48 12.52 -1.95 0.79
N ASN A 49 12.31 -1.29 1.94
CA ASN A 49 13.38 -0.58 2.66
C ASN A 49 13.12 -0.62 4.17
N PRO A 50 14.15 -0.84 5.02
CA PRO A 50 14.03 -0.85 6.47
C PRO A 50 13.28 0.33 7.07
N SER A 51 13.49 1.55 6.55
CA SER A 51 12.83 2.78 7.03
C SER A 51 11.30 2.75 6.91
N ARG A 52 10.73 1.85 6.09
CA ARG A 52 9.28 1.66 5.96
C ARG A 52 8.68 0.80 7.08
N LEU A 53 9.51 0.13 7.85
CA LEU A 53 9.08 -0.68 9.00
C LEU A 53 8.66 0.16 10.22
N GLY A 54 8.88 1.49 10.18
CA GLY A 54 8.67 2.33 11.34
C GLY A 54 9.55 1.89 12.50
N ARG A 55 9.00 1.82 13.72
CA ARG A 55 9.76 1.41 14.92
C ARG A 55 10.19 -0.06 14.91
N VAL A 56 9.51 -0.91 14.11
CA VAL A 56 9.89 -2.33 13.95
C VAL A 56 11.29 -2.45 13.34
N GLU A 57 11.79 -1.43 12.64
CA GLU A 57 13.18 -1.39 12.11
C GLU A 57 14.22 -1.69 13.20
N GLU A 58 14.00 -1.25 14.43
CA GLU A 58 14.92 -1.50 15.55
C GLU A 58 15.14 -2.99 15.83
N LEU A 59 14.18 -3.84 15.46
CA LEU A 59 14.29 -5.28 15.65
C LEU A 59 15.31 -5.93 14.70
N LEU A 60 15.62 -5.30 13.58
CA LEU A 60 16.64 -5.79 12.63
C LEU A 60 18.02 -5.95 13.27
N GLN A 61 18.34 -5.09 14.24
CA GLN A 61 19.60 -5.14 14.98
C GLN A 61 19.63 -6.19 16.11
N ARG A 62 18.50 -6.85 16.37
CA ARG A 62 18.33 -7.79 17.50
C ARG A 62 18.31 -9.24 17.06
N VAL A 63 18.43 -9.52 15.77
CA VAL A 63 18.34 -10.87 15.19
C VAL A 63 19.62 -11.25 14.46
N SER A 64 19.86 -12.55 14.38
CA SER A 64 20.97 -13.11 13.58
C SER A 64 20.60 -13.35 12.12
N CYS A 65 19.30 -13.44 11.81
CA CYS A 65 18.81 -13.71 10.47
C CYS A 65 17.63 -12.80 10.13
N VAL A 66 17.70 -12.14 8.99
CA VAL A 66 16.61 -11.38 8.37
C VAL A 66 16.29 -12.01 7.03
N ILE A 67 15.02 -12.35 6.81
CA ILE A 67 14.50 -12.84 5.52
C ILE A 67 13.56 -11.79 5.00
N ASN A 68 13.77 -11.31 3.76
CA ASN A 68 12.87 -10.36 3.11
C ASN A 68 12.11 -11.04 1.97
N VAL A 69 10.79 -10.94 1.98
CA VAL A 69 9.90 -11.42 0.92
C VAL A 69 9.14 -10.23 0.37
N ASP A 70 9.41 -9.82 -0.87
CA ASP A 70 8.89 -8.56 -1.40
C ASP A 70 8.75 -8.56 -2.93
N HIS A 71 7.90 -7.67 -3.44
CA HIS A 71 7.68 -7.49 -4.87
C HIS A 71 7.95 -6.06 -5.38
N HIS A 72 8.43 -5.19 -4.53
CA HIS A 72 8.73 -3.82 -4.92
C HIS A 72 9.98 -3.74 -5.83
N PRO A 73 9.93 -2.98 -6.93
CA PRO A 73 11.06 -2.84 -7.86
C PRO A 73 12.24 -2.05 -7.27
N ASP A 74 11.99 -1.25 -6.21
CA ASP A 74 13.00 -0.46 -5.51
C ASP A 74 13.51 -1.12 -4.22
N ASN A 75 13.38 -2.45 -4.11
CA ASN A 75 13.81 -3.19 -2.93
C ASN A 75 15.31 -3.06 -2.69
N ALA A 76 15.70 -2.65 -1.48
CA ALA A 76 17.10 -2.47 -1.07
C ALA A 76 17.86 -3.77 -0.80
N MET A 77 17.23 -4.95 -0.91
CA MET A 77 17.81 -6.27 -0.67
C MET A 77 18.48 -6.40 0.70
N PHE A 78 17.83 -5.86 1.73
CA PHE A 78 18.42 -5.68 3.06
C PHE A 78 18.40 -6.94 3.95
N GLY A 79 17.73 -8.00 3.52
CA GLY A 79 17.71 -9.30 4.21
C GLY A 79 19.02 -10.06 4.07
N HIS A 80 19.32 -10.92 5.02
CA HIS A 80 20.37 -11.94 4.84
C HIS A 80 19.97 -12.96 3.77
N ALA A 81 18.66 -13.21 3.64
CA ALA A 81 18.07 -13.92 2.51
C ALA A 81 16.94 -13.04 1.94
N ASN A 82 16.88 -12.92 0.60
CA ASN A 82 15.89 -12.10 -0.08
C ASN A 82 15.18 -12.95 -1.13
N PHE A 83 13.85 -13.05 -1.01
CA PHE A 83 12.98 -13.62 -2.03
C PHE A 83 12.17 -12.47 -2.62
N VAL A 84 12.73 -11.83 -3.64
CA VAL A 84 12.20 -10.60 -4.24
C VAL A 84 11.97 -10.80 -5.72
N ASP A 85 10.74 -10.56 -6.17
CA ASP A 85 10.38 -10.60 -7.59
C ASP A 85 9.49 -9.39 -7.94
N ALA A 86 10.08 -8.39 -8.59
CA ALA A 86 9.38 -7.19 -9.04
C ALA A 86 8.37 -7.43 -10.17
N SER A 87 8.36 -8.60 -10.79
CA SER A 87 7.35 -8.99 -11.77
C SER A 87 6.09 -9.58 -11.11
N SER A 88 6.17 -9.99 -9.86
CA SER A 88 5.03 -10.49 -9.09
C SER A 88 4.05 -9.34 -8.80
N PRO A 89 2.75 -9.54 -8.99
CA PRO A 89 1.73 -8.51 -8.73
C PRO A 89 1.48 -8.25 -7.25
N ALA A 90 1.97 -9.12 -6.35
CA ALA A 90 1.79 -9.02 -4.91
C ALA A 90 2.82 -9.85 -4.15
N SER A 91 3.33 -9.36 -3.02
CA SER A 91 4.17 -10.17 -2.12
C SER A 91 3.44 -11.40 -1.59
N ALA A 92 2.11 -11.34 -1.47
CA ALA A 92 1.28 -12.49 -1.10
C ALA A 92 1.34 -13.65 -2.11
N LEU A 93 1.58 -13.38 -3.40
CA LEU A 93 1.80 -14.43 -4.39
C LEU A 93 3.11 -15.15 -4.16
N LEU A 94 4.17 -14.44 -3.80
CA LEU A 94 5.46 -15.03 -3.43
C LEU A 94 5.33 -15.91 -2.15
N VAL A 95 4.51 -15.47 -1.19
CA VAL A 95 4.19 -16.29 0.00
C VAL A 95 3.43 -17.55 -0.41
N TYR A 96 2.50 -17.48 -1.36
CA TYR A 96 1.84 -18.67 -1.92
C TYR A 96 2.85 -19.63 -2.54
N GLU A 97 3.78 -19.14 -3.35
CA GLU A 97 4.83 -19.98 -3.97
C GLU A 97 5.70 -20.65 -2.90
N LEU A 98 6.12 -19.91 -1.88
CA LEU A 98 6.86 -20.48 -0.74
C LEU A 98 6.08 -21.58 -0.03
N THR A 99 4.78 -21.42 0.20
CA THR A 99 3.95 -22.47 0.81
C THR A 99 3.89 -23.73 -0.05
N ARG A 100 3.85 -23.58 -1.37
CA ARG A 100 3.86 -24.70 -2.32
C ARG A 100 5.21 -25.41 -2.33
N GLU A 101 6.32 -24.68 -2.40
CA GLU A 101 7.69 -25.24 -2.37
C GLU A 101 8.00 -25.97 -1.05
N MET A 102 7.47 -25.46 0.05
CA MET A 102 7.60 -26.10 1.37
C MET A 102 6.67 -27.30 1.58
N GLY A 103 5.81 -27.63 0.60
CA GLY A 103 4.84 -28.72 0.71
C GLY A 103 3.74 -28.49 1.75
N ILE A 104 3.47 -27.22 2.11
CA ILE A 104 2.45 -26.88 3.10
C ILE A 104 1.07 -26.98 2.44
N ALA A 105 0.18 -27.77 3.04
CA ALA A 105 -1.21 -27.87 2.58
C ALA A 105 -1.94 -26.56 2.85
N LEU A 106 -2.62 -26.04 1.82
CA LEU A 106 -3.45 -24.86 1.95
C LEU A 106 -4.72 -25.20 2.74
N ASP A 107 -4.97 -24.44 3.80
CA ASP A 107 -6.22 -24.43 4.54
C ASP A 107 -6.80 -23.00 4.56
N PRO A 108 -8.00 -22.76 5.11
CA PRO A 108 -8.58 -21.43 5.15
C PRO A 108 -7.72 -20.40 5.91
N ASN A 109 -6.92 -20.82 6.91
CA ASN A 109 -6.08 -19.91 7.69
C ASN A 109 -4.90 -19.37 6.86
N ILE A 110 -4.48 -20.11 5.85
CA ILE A 110 -3.42 -19.74 4.92
C ILE A 110 -4.02 -19.08 3.67
N ALA A 111 -5.06 -19.69 3.11
CA ALA A 111 -5.63 -19.24 1.84
C ALA A 111 -6.31 -17.86 1.92
N VAL A 112 -7.02 -17.57 3.04
CA VAL A 112 -7.72 -16.27 3.19
C VAL A 112 -6.75 -15.09 3.26
N PRO A 113 -5.69 -15.10 4.10
CA PRO A 113 -4.71 -14.00 4.11
C PRO A 113 -3.98 -13.83 2.77
N ILE A 114 -3.54 -14.93 2.13
CA ILE A 114 -2.86 -14.87 0.84
C ILE A 114 -3.77 -14.24 -0.21
N LEU A 115 -5.00 -14.73 -0.37
CA LEU A 115 -5.94 -14.16 -1.34
C LEU A 115 -6.27 -12.69 -1.02
N THR A 116 -6.33 -12.32 0.26
CA THR A 116 -6.54 -10.92 0.65
C THR A 116 -5.38 -10.04 0.22
N GLY A 117 -4.12 -10.45 0.44
CA GLY A 117 -2.95 -9.71 -0.02
C GLY A 117 -2.94 -9.54 -1.54
N ILE A 118 -3.22 -10.60 -2.31
CA ILE A 118 -3.35 -10.51 -3.77
C ILE A 118 -4.44 -9.50 -4.16
N VAL A 119 -5.61 -9.55 -3.53
CA VAL A 119 -6.73 -8.65 -3.82
C VAL A 119 -6.40 -7.19 -3.48
N THR A 120 -5.71 -6.93 -2.38
CA THR A 120 -5.36 -5.56 -1.97
C THR A 120 -4.33 -4.93 -2.88
N ASP A 121 -3.22 -5.63 -3.18
CA ASP A 121 -2.14 -5.10 -4.00
C ASP A 121 -2.56 -4.89 -5.46
N THR A 122 -3.44 -5.75 -5.96
CA THR A 122 -3.97 -5.62 -7.31
C THR A 122 -5.16 -4.67 -7.44
N GLY A 123 -5.59 -4.06 -6.34
CA GLY A 123 -6.79 -3.22 -6.30
C GLY A 123 -8.06 -3.96 -6.70
N GLY A 124 -8.21 -5.22 -6.28
CA GLY A 124 -9.30 -6.09 -6.72
C GLY A 124 -9.15 -6.50 -8.19
N PHE A 125 -7.92 -6.76 -8.61
CA PHE A 125 -7.53 -7.14 -9.98
C PHE A 125 -7.67 -6.02 -11.04
N GLN A 126 -7.78 -4.76 -10.63
CA GLN A 126 -7.96 -3.63 -11.55
C GLN A 126 -6.63 -3.07 -12.09
N PHE A 127 -5.52 -3.25 -11.36
CA PHE A 127 -4.24 -2.60 -11.64
C PHE A 127 -3.17 -3.55 -12.19
N VAL A 128 -3.54 -4.77 -12.57
CA VAL A 128 -2.63 -5.79 -13.10
C VAL A 128 -3.20 -6.43 -14.34
N GLU A 129 -2.33 -6.84 -15.24
CA GLU A 129 -2.73 -7.72 -16.35
C GLU A 129 -2.95 -9.13 -15.82
N LEU A 130 -4.20 -9.58 -15.90
CA LEU A 130 -4.58 -10.91 -15.46
C LEU A 130 -4.17 -11.95 -16.51
N ASN A 131 -3.51 -12.99 -16.05
CA ASN A 131 -3.17 -14.15 -16.87
C ASN A 131 -3.75 -15.44 -16.28
N GLN A 132 -3.67 -16.52 -17.05
CA GLN A 132 -4.19 -17.83 -16.63
C GLN A 132 -3.58 -18.32 -15.33
N GLY A 133 -2.29 -18.07 -15.09
CA GLY A 133 -1.59 -18.47 -13.87
C GLY A 133 -2.20 -17.83 -12.62
N MET A 134 -2.49 -16.54 -12.68
CA MET A 134 -3.15 -15.82 -11.59
C MET A 134 -4.52 -16.41 -11.25
N PHE A 135 -5.35 -16.68 -12.27
CA PHE A 135 -6.66 -17.30 -12.05
C PHE A 135 -6.55 -18.72 -11.50
N THR A 136 -5.52 -19.47 -11.87
CA THR A 136 -5.26 -20.81 -11.29
C THR A 136 -4.96 -20.67 -9.79
N VAL A 137 -4.08 -19.77 -9.39
CA VAL A 137 -3.77 -19.52 -7.97
C VAL A 137 -5.03 -19.09 -7.20
N VAL A 138 -5.79 -18.13 -7.72
CA VAL A 138 -7.06 -17.71 -7.11
C VAL A 138 -8.02 -18.88 -6.96
N GLY A 139 -8.14 -19.72 -8.00
CA GLY A 139 -8.97 -20.92 -7.97
C GLY A 139 -8.55 -21.90 -6.87
N GLU A 140 -7.25 -22.16 -6.70
CA GLU A 140 -6.72 -23.03 -5.65
C GLU A 140 -6.98 -22.46 -4.24
N LEU A 141 -6.79 -21.16 -4.05
CA LEU A 141 -7.07 -20.48 -2.79
C LEU A 141 -8.56 -20.53 -2.43
N VAL A 142 -9.44 -20.35 -3.43
CA VAL A 142 -10.89 -20.48 -3.23
C VAL A 142 -11.27 -21.94 -2.91
N ALA A 143 -10.70 -22.92 -3.61
CA ALA A 143 -10.92 -24.34 -3.30
C ALA A 143 -10.43 -24.71 -1.90
N SER A 144 -9.42 -23.99 -1.38
CA SER A 144 -8.89 -24.15 -0.02
C SER A 144 -9.68 -23.38 1.04
N GLY A 145 -10.83 -22.80 0.69
CA GLY A 145 -11.79 -22.19 1.61
C GLY A 145 -11.76 -20.67 1.69
N ALA A 146 -10.96 -19.97 0.88
CA ALA A 146 -11.02 -18.53 0.79
C ALA A 146 -12.27 -18.06 0.03
N SER A 147 -13.01 -17.10 0.60
CA SER A 147 -14.18 -16.50 -0.05
C SER A 147 -13.84 -15.15 -0.66
N LEU A 148 -13.62 -15.11 -1.98
CA LEU A 148 -13.33 -13.87 -2.70
C LEU A 148 -14.41 -12.80 -2.45
N SER A 149 -15.70 -13.16 -2.46
CA SER A 149 -16.78 -12.21 -2.21
C SER A 149 -16.75 -11.61 -0.80
N THR A 150 -16.38 -12.40 0.20
CA THR A 150 -16.20 -11.93 1.58
C THR A 150 -15.01 -10.97 1.67
N ILE A 151 -13.87 -11.32 1.07
CA ILE A 151 -12.67 -10.48 1.03
C ILE A 151 -12.99 -9.14 0.35
N MET A 152 -13.57 -9.16 -0.86
CA MET A 152 -13.95 -7.96 -1.61
C MET A 152 -14.89 -7.05 -0.81
N ARG A 153 -15.84 -7.63 -0.07
CA ARG A 153 -16.75 -6.87 0.79
C ARG A 153 -16.00 -6.19 1.93
N HIS A 154 -15.13 -6.91 2.65
CA HIS A 154 -14.39 -6.33 3.78
C HIS A 154 -13.39 -5.27 3.34
N VAL A 155 -12.63 -5.54 2.29
CA VAL A 155 -11.58 -4.63 1.81
C VAL A 155 -12.18 -3.36 1.17
N PHE A 156 -13.18 -3.49 0.29
CA PHE A 156 -13.65 -2.37 -0.53
C PHE A 156 -15.01 -1.80 -0.16
N ARG A 157 -15.84 -2.53 0.60
CA ARG A 157 -17.23 -2.13 0.87
C ARG A 157 -17.60 -2.07 2.35
N CYS A 158 -16.67 -2.36 3.26
CA CYS A 158 -16.89 -2.26 4.69
C CYS A 158 -16.21 -1.00 5.22
N ARG A 159 -16.97 0.10 5.33
CA ARG A 159 -16.49 1.39 5.82
C ARG A 159 -17.33 1.85 7.00
N LYS A 160 -16.68 2.42 8.01
CA LYS A 160 -17.35 3.10 9.12
C LYS A 160 -18.05 4.38 8.62
N LEU A 161 -19.05 4.84 9.34
CA LEU A 161 -19.73 6.09 9.01
C LEU A 161 -18.78 7.29 9.03
N GLU A 162 -17.84 7.29 9.96
CA GLU A 162 -16.77 8.29 10.09
C GLU A 162 -15.90 8.36 8.83
N ALA A 163 -15.54 7.21 8.28
CA ALA A 163 -14.78 7.12 7.01
C ALA A 163 -15.59 7.68 5.83
N LEU A 164 -16.89 7.42 5.77
CA LEU A 164 -17.76 7.98 4.72
C LEU A 164 -17.93 9.49 4.85
N LYS A 165 -18.03 10.02 6.08
CA LYS A 165 -18.04 11.47 6.33
C LYS A 165 -16.72 12.12 5.93
N LEU A 166 -15.59 11.46 6.25
CA LEU A 166 -14.26 11.92 5.88
C LEU A 166 -14.08 11.93 4.36
N LEU A 167 -14.57 10.89 3.66
CA LEU A 167 -14.60 10.85 2.20
C LEU A 167 -15.41 12.03 1.61
N SER A 168 -16.56 12.36 2.20
CA SER A 168 -17.34 13.54 1.77
C SER A 168 -16.51 14.82 1.82
N ARG A 169 -15.74 15.02 2.92
CA ARG A 169 -14.82 16.16 3.04
C ARG A 169 -13.74 16.16 1.95
N ALA A 170 -13.14 15.01 1.70
CA ALA A 170 -12.14 14.89 0.65
C ALA A 170 -12.72 15.19 -0.74
N LEU A 171 -13.96 14.78 -1.02
CA LEU A 171 -14.63 15.06 -2.28
C LEU A 171 -15.03 16.55 -2.42
N GLU A 172 -15.37 17.23 -1.32
CA GLU A 172 -15.57 18.70 -1.31
C GLU A 172 -14.29 19.47 -1.70
N HIS A 173 -13.12 18.92 -1.35
CA HIS A 173 -11.80 19.49 -1.67
C HIS A 173 -11.23 18.99 -3.00
N LEU A 174 -11.96 18.15 -3.74
CA LEU A 174 -11.46 17.56 -4.98
C LEU A 174 -11.43 18.63 -6.10
N VAL A 175 -10.24 18.80 -6.68
CA VAL A 175 -10.00 19.70 -7.81
C VAL A 175 -9.37 18.92 -8.94
N PHE A 176 -9.84 19.14 -10.17
CA PHE A 176 -9.27 18.56 -11.38
C PHE A 176 -8.62 19.65 -12.22
N ASP A 177 -7.38 19.44 -12.63
CA ASP A 177 -6.66 20.30 -13.56
C ASP A 177 -6.52 19.61 -14.93
N PRO A 178 -7.31 20.02 -15.94
CA PRO A 178 -7.27 19.38 -17.25
C PRO A 178 -5.97 19.64 -18.01
N SER A 179 -5.18 20.64 -17.62
CA SER A 179 -3.93 20.97 -18.31
C SER A 179 -2.83 19.91 -18.13
N CYS A 180 -2.96 19.08 -17.11
CA CYS A 180 -2.04 17.98 -16.81
C CYS A 180 -2.76 16.66 -16.46
N GLY A 181 -4.09 16.59 -16.60
CA GLY A 181 -4.85 15.39 -16.22
C GLY A 181 -4.71 15.01 -14.76
N CYS A 182 -4.53 16.00 -13.86
CA CYS A 182 -4.26 15.76 -12.46
C CYS A 182 -5.45 16.10 -11.57
N ALA A 183 -5.95 15.13 -10.80
CA ALA A 183 -6.94 15.35 -9.76
C ALA A 183 -6.24 15.44 -8.40
N THR A 184 -6.56 16.44 -7.60
CA THR A 184 -5.97 16.66 -6.28
C THR A 184 -7.04 16.79 -5.22
N THR A 185 -6.82 16.20 -4.04
CA THR A 185 -7.66 16.41 -2.87
C THR A 185 -6.81 16.44 -1.60
N TYR A 186 -7.37 16.92 -0.52
CA TYR A 186 -6.67 16.97 0.75
C TYR A 186 -7.60 16.73 1.94
N LEU A 187 -7.00 16.37 3.07
CA LEU A 187 -7.62 16.34 4.39
C LEU A 187 -6.66 16.92 5.42
N THR A 188 -7.20 17.75 6.28
CA THR A 188 -6.48 18.36 7.41
C THR A 188 -6.81 17.64 8.72
N GLN A 189 -6.04 17.88 9.78
CA GLN A 189 -6.34 17.38 11.11
C GLN A 189 -7.72 17.83 11.62
N SER A 190 -8.19 19.02 11.21
CA SER A 190 -9.54 19.50 11.54
C SER A 190 -10.63 18.66 10.89
N ASP A 191 -10.44 18.15 9.67
CA ASP A 191 -11.40 17.26 9.00
C ASP A 191 -11.52 15.93 9.73
N PHE A 192 -10.40 15.34 10.15
CA PHE A 192 -10.41 14.12 10.96
C PHE A 192 -11.15 14.33 12.27
N THR A 193 -10.88 15.44 12.97
CA THR A 193 -11.56 15.78 14.23
C THR A 193 -13.05 15.99 14.04
N ALA A 194 -13.45 16.75 13.00
CA ALA A 194 -14.86 17.03 12.71
C ALA A 194 -15.67 15.77 12.34
N CYS A 195 -15.02 14.79 11.71
CA CYS A 195 -15.65 13.52 11.35
C CYS A 195 -15.52 12.45 12.45
N ASN A 196 -14.82 12.71 13.56
CA ASN A 196 -14.42 11.71 14.56
C ASN A 196 -13.73 10.50 13.92
N ALA A 197 -12.93 10.77 12.87
CA ALA A 197 -12.27 9.76 12.04
C ALA A 197 -10.81 9.55 12.48
N ARG A 198 -10.28 8.38 12.15
CA ARG A 198 -8.88 8.00 12.38
C ARG A 198 -8.10 7.98 11.08
N GLU A 199 -6.80 7.85 11.16
CA GLU A 199 -5.92 7.78 9.99
C GLU A 199 -6.29 6.65 9.02
N GLU A 200 -6.68 5.48 9.56
CA GLU A 200 -7.12 4.31 8.78
C GLU A 200 -8.40 4.56 7.96
N ASP A 201 -9.24 5.52 8.39
CA ASP A 201 -10.49 5.86 7.71
C ASP A 201 -10.28 6.64 6.40
N ALA A 202 -9.07 7.14 6.17
CA ALA A 202 -8.68 7.81 4.92
C ALA A 202 -8.15 6.87 3.83
N GLU A 203 -8.12 5.56 4.09
CA GLU A 203 -7.62 4.58 3.12
C GLU A 203 -8.49 4.53 1.86
N GLY A 204 -7.85 4.52 0.68
CA GLY A 204 -8.51 4.48 -0.62
C GLY A 204 -9.06 5.83 -1.11
N ILE A 205 -8.97 6.93 -0.34
CA ILE A 205 -9.45 8.25 -0.79
C ILE A 205 -8.72 8.73 -2.05
N VAL A 206 -7.44 8.41 -2.18
CA VAL A 206 -6.65 8.79 -3.36
C VAL A 206 -7.24 8.24 -4.67
N ASP A 207 -7.93 7.11 -4.64
CA ASP A 207 -8.44 6.46 -5.84
C ASP A 207 -9.62 7.23 -6.47
N TYR A 208 -10.34 8.03 -5.68
CA TYR A 208 -11.50 8.79 -6.16
C TYR A 208 -11.16 9.85 -7.21
N GLY A 209 -9.95 10.41 -7.20
CA GLY A 209 -9.52 11.33 -8.25
C GLY A 209 -9.47 10.65 -9.63
N LEU A 210 -9.17 9.36 -9.68
CA LEU A 210 -9.17 8.57 -10.92
C LEU A 210 -10.58 8.17 -11.40
N TYR A 211 -11.66 8.49 -10.65
CA TYR A 211 -13.03 8.30 -11.15
C TYR A 211 -13.42 9.40 -12.15
N ILE A 212 -12.64 10.49 -12.24
CA ILE A 212 -12.76 11.48 -13.32
C ILE A 212 -12.15 10.82 -14.57
N PRO A 213 -12.90 10.66 -15.67
CA PRO A 213 -12.44 9.93 -16.86
C PRO A 213 -11.14 10.50 -17.46
N GLU A 214 -10.97 11.79 -17.40
CA GLU A 214 -9.84 12.53 -17.98
C GLU A 214 -8.64 12.61 -17.02
N ALA A 215 -8.77 12.13 -15.78
CA ALA A 215 -7.67 12.14 -14.84
C ALA A 215 -6.71 10.96 -15.08
N GLU A 216 -5.46 11.28 -15.35
CA GLU A 216 -4.34 10.33 -15.46
C GLU A 216 -3.62 10.12 -14.11
N VAL A 217 -3.64 11.16 -13.25
CA VAL A 217 -2.99 11.16 -11.95
C VAL A 217 -3.96 11.66 -10.89
N SER A 218 -3.95 10.98 -9.75
CA SER A 218 -4.63 11.43 -8.53
C SER A 218 -3.64 11.64 -7.41
N VAL A 219 -3.77 12.75 -6.70
CA VAL A 219 -2.90 13.16 -5.59
C VAL A 219 -3.76 13.44 -4.35
N PHE A 220 -3.47 12.77 -3.26
CA PHE A 220 -4.12 12.99 -1.99
C PHE A 220 -3.11 13.47 -0.95
N PHE A 221 -3.35 14.67 -0.39
CA PHE A 221 -2.55 15.29 0.66
C PHE A 221 -3.21 15.07 2.02
N LYS A 222 -2.66 14.19 2.85
CA LYS A 222 -3.14 13.91 4.20
C LYS A 222 -2.24 14.57 5.23
N GLU A 223 -2.76 15.54 5.99
CA GLU A 223 -2.03 16.14 7.11
C GLU A 223 -1.91 15.13 8.25
N ILE A 224 -0.69 14.71 8.57
CA ILE A 224 -0.39 13.73 9.63
C ILE A 224 0.13 14.39 10.92
N ALA A 225 0.65 15.60 10.82
CA ALA A 225 1.03 16.48 11.91
C ALA A 225 0.95 17.93 11.41
N PRO A 226 1.00 18.94 12.27
CA PRO A 226 0.95 20.34 11.83
C PRO A 226 1.96 20.64 10.73
N SER A 227 1.48 21.03 9.56
CA SER A 227 2.28 21.29 8.35
C SER A 227 3.12 20.12 7.85
N VAL A 228 2.81 18.87 8.22
CA VAL A 228 3.44 17.64 7.70
C VAL A 228 2.38 16.83 6.96
N TYR A 229 2.61 16.56 5.69
CA TYR A 229 1.68 15.83 4.83
C TYR A 229 2.27 14.51 4.36
N LYS A 230 1.47 13.44 4.47
CA LYS A 230 1.67 12.22 3.68
C LYS A 230 0.95 12.43 2.36
N VAL A 231 1.71 12.36 1.27
CA VAL A 231 1.18 12.49 -0.10
C VAL A 231 1.07 11.10 -0.69
N SER A 232 -0.13 10.74 -1.13
CA SER A 232 -0.39 9.50 -1.84
C SER A 232 -0.69 9.81 -3.30
N LEU A 233 -0.13 9.00 -4.19
CA LEU A 233 -0.22 9.14 -5.64
C LEU A 233 -0.82 7.88 -6.25
N ARG A 234 -1.67 8.07 -7.26
CA ARG A 234 -2.16 6.98 -8.12
C ARG A 234 -2.14 7.42 -9.58
N SER A 235 -1.96 6.47 -10.50
CA SER A 235 -2.11 6.72 -11.93
C SER A 235 -2.86 5.60 -12.65
N ARG A 236 -3.37 5.90 -13.86
CA ARG A 236 -3.99 4.90 -14.74
C ARG A 236 -3.00 4.04 -15.52
N GLY A 237 -1.68 4.28 -15.37
CA GLY A 237 -0.61 3.53 -16.02
C GLY A 237 0.13 4.27 -17.13
N ASN A 238 -0.42 5.34 -17.68
CA ASN A 238 0.27 6.16 -18.67
C ASN A 238 1.33 7.09 -18.04
N PHE A 239 1.16 7.41 -16.76
CA PHE A 239 2.06 8.26 -16.01
C PHE A 239 2.73 7.48 -14.87
N ASP A 240 4.05 7.61 -14.73
CA ASP A 240 4.82 6.93 -13.69
C ASP A 240 4.89 7.81 -12.43
N VAL A 241 4.04 7.52 -11.44
CA VAL A 241 4.01 8.28 -10.17
C VAL A 241 5.18 7.96 -9.24
N LEU A 242 5.92 6.87 -9.48
CA LEU A 242 7.12 6.55 -8.71
C LEU A 242 8.21 7.61 -8.92
N LEU A 243 8.33 8.17 -10.12
CA LEU A 243 9.26 9.27 -10.40
C LEU A 243 8.98 10.50 -9.53
N VAL A 244 7.69 10.80 -9.33
CA VAL A 244 7.29 11.90 -8.43
C VAL A 244 7.66 11.57 -6.99
N ALA A 245 7.34 10.36 -6.52
CA ALA A 245 7.65 9.95 -5.16
C ALA A 245 9.15 9.97 -4.88
N HIS A 246 9.98 9.45 -5.78
CA HIS A 246 11.45 9.47 -5.64
C HIS A 246 12.01 10.89 -5.57
N HIS A 247 11.48 11.83 -6.37
CA HIS A 247 11.91 13.23 -6.32
C HIS A 247 11.73 13.85 -4.92
N PHE A 248 10.68 13.46 -4.22
CA PHE A 248 10.37 13.92 -2.86
C PHE A 248 10.86 12.98 -1.75
N GLY A 249 11.74 12.01 -2.05
CA GLY A 249 12.33 11.09 -1.07
C GLY A 249 11.38 9.99 -0.59
N GLY A 250 10.38 9.65 -1.39
CA GLY A 250 9.45 8.54 -1.15
C GLY A 250 9.72 7.32 -2.02
N GLY A 251 8.70 6.46 -2.16
CA GLY A 251 8.80 5.22 -2.96
C GLY A 251 7.43 4.60 -3.23
N GLY A 252 7.42 3.42 -3.83
CA GLY A 252 6.22 2.66 -4.17
C GLY A 252 6.35 1.95 -5.51
N HIS A 253 5.24 1.93 -6.24
CA HIS A 253 5.13 1.33 -7.57
C HIS A 253 4.81 2.39 -8.62
N ARG A 254 4.98 2.03 -9.89
CA ARG A 254 4.69 2.88 -11.04
C ARG A 254 3.33 3.57 -10.96
N ASN A 255 2.30 2.85 -10.53
CA ASN A 255 0.92 3.34 -10.49
C ASN A 255 0.43 3.72 -9.09
N ALA A 256 1.23 3.47 -8.04
CA ALA A 256 0.85 3.69 -6.64
C ALA A 256 2.08 4.02 -5.81
N ALA A 257 2.30 5.28 -5.48
CA ALA A 257 3.47 5.72 -4.74
C ALA A 257 3.12 6.76 -3.69
N GLY A 258 4.05 7.11 -2.82
CA GLY A 258 3.84 8.13 -1.81
C GLY A 258 5.12 8.61 -1.14
N PHE A 259 5.00 9.75 -0.47
CA PHE A 259 6.10 10.40 0.24
C PHE A 259 5.58 11.27 1.37
N LYS A 260 6.48 11.78 2.20
CA LYS A 260 6.17 12.79 3.23
C LYS A 260 6.81 14.11 2.86
N VAL A 261 6.10 15.21 3.13
CA VAL A 261 6.59 16.57 2.85
C VAL A 261 6.13 17.54 3.93
N THR A 262 6.95 18.54 4.22
CA THR A 262 6.66 19.57 5.24
C THR A 262 6.48 20.93 4.56
N GLY A 263 5.48 21.69 4.99
CA GLY A 263 5.17 23.03 4.48
C GLY A 263 3.70 23.40 4.70
N SER A 264 3.32 24.62 4.32
CA SER A 264 1.89 24.97 4.28
C SER A 264 1.17 24.17 3.20
N LEU A 265 -0.13 23.87 3.37
CA LEU A 265 -0.91 23.11 2.40
C LEU A 265 -0.79 23.68 0.98
N SER A 266 -0.97 25.00 0.83
CA SER A 266 -0.89 25.67 -0.47
C SER A 266 0.50 25.55 -1.12
N PHE A 267 1.57 25.63 -0.32
CA PHE A 267 2.94 25.45 -0.81
C PHE A 267 3.17 24.01 -1.28
N VAL A 268 2.77 23.04 -0.46
CA VAL A 268 2.94 21.62 -0.77
C VAL A 268 2.15 21.23 -2.03
N GLN A 269 0.88 21.63 -2.09
CA GLN A 269 0.03 21.38 -3.27
C GLN A 269 0.65 21.98 -4.54
N LYS A 270 1.04 23.26 -4.48
CA LYS A 270 1.67 23.94 -5.61
C LYS A 270 2.94 23.22 -6.07
N THR A 271 3.87 22.93 -5.15
CA THR A 271 5.14 22.31 -5.48
C THR A 271 4.97 20.93 -6.13
N VAL A 272 4.08 20.09 -5.59
CA VAL A 272 3.83 18.75 -6.13
C VAL A 272 3.14 18.81 -7.49
N THR A 273 2.12 19.66 -7.64
CA THR A 273 1.38 19.78 -8.91
C THR A 273 2.21 20.42 -10.02
N GLU A 274 3.06 21.40 -9.71
CA GLU A 274 4.00 21.98 -10.68
C GLU A 274 5.02 20.94 -11.19
N TYR A 275 5.53 20.09 -10.28
CA TYR A 275 6.43 19.02 -10.67
C TYR A 275 5.74 17.98 -11.58
N ILE A 276 4.51 17.56 -11.25
CA ILE A 276 3.71 16.67 -12.10
C ILE A 276 3.48 17.31 -13.48
N LYS A 277 3.10 18.59 -13.54
CA LYS A 277 2.91 19.32 -14.82
C LYS A 277 4.17 19.30 -15.68
N ALA A 278 5.32 19.56 -15.07
CA ALA A 278 6.60 19.55 -15.79
C ALA A 278 6.92 18.16 -16.38
N LEU A 279 6.63 17.09 -15.65
CA LEU A 279 6.82 15.72 -16.13
C LEU A 279 5.87 15.37 -17.27
N VAL A 280 4.58 15.74 -17.16
CA VAL A 280 3.58 15.51 -18.22
C VAL A 280 3.97 16.21 -19.51
N GLN A 281 4.38 17.48 -19.43
CA GLN A 281 4.84 18.25 -20.60
C GLN A 281 6.06 17.61 -21.27
N ASN A 282 7.05 17.20 -20.49
CA ASN A 282 8.24 16.55 -21.05
C ASN A 282 7.92 15.20 -21.72
N THR A 283 6.93 14.45 -21.21
CA THR A 283 6.51 13.16 -21.80
C THR A 283 5.77 13.37 -23.13
N MET A 284 5.01 14.45 -23.30
CA MET A 284 4.32 14.77 -24.55
C MET A 284 5.32 15.17 -25.66
N TYR A 285 6.38 15.91 -25.35
CA TYR A 285 7.40 16.29 -26.33
C TYR A 285 8.19 15.08 -26.89
N VAL A 286 8.48 14.07 -26.06
CA VAL A 286 9.21 12.86 -26.49
C VAL A 286 8.33 11.95 -27.37
N GLY A 287 7.00 12.03 -27.25
CA GLY A 287 6.06 11.26 -28.05
C GLY A 287 5.87 11.79 -29.48
N GLU A 288 6.07 13.09 -29.72
CA GLU A 288 5.97 13.70 -31.03
C GLU A 288 7.22 13.50 -31.90
N GLU A 289 8.42 13.44 -31.32
CA GLU A 289 9.67 13.17 -32.06
C GLU A 289 9.79 11.73 -32.59
N LYS A 290 9.00 10.77 -32.09
CA LYS A 290 8.98 9.37 -32.55
C LYS A 290 7.98 9.09 -33.68
N LYS A 291 7.26 10.12 -34.15
CA LYS A 291 6.27 10.00 -35.24
C LYS A 291 6.71 10.70 -36.55
N CYS A 292 7.96 11.12 -36.64
CA CYS A 292 8.57 11.61 -37.89
C CYS A 292 9.46 10.57 -38.53
#